data_e577670e844346aac329c7870ab4062e
#
_entry.id   e577670e844346aac329c7870ab4062e
#
_cell.length_a   1.000
_cell.length_b   1.000
_cell.length_c   1.000
_cell.angle_alpha   90.00
_cell.angle_beta   90.00
_cell.angle_gamma   90.00
#
_symmetry.space_group_name_H-M   'P 1'
#
loop_
_entity.id
_entity.type
_entity.pdbx_description
1 polymer ?
#
loop_
_entity_poly.entity_id
_entity_poly.type
_entity_poly.pdbx_seq_one_letter_code
_entity_poly.pdbx_strand_id
1 'polypeptide(L)'
;GGAGAPMATVGHDFGPYGHWLRERSIDLTHVRVIDGEFTAQAFITTDLDDNQITAFHPGAMNHSHVVQVPRTDGITLGVVAPDGREGMQLHAEQFAAAGIPLLFDPGQGLPMFNGEELLGFVARSSWVAVNDYEGQMLQERTGLSHAEIARRVRALIVTRGAEGSVIYADGREIVIPPARPEAIVDPTGCGDAYRA
;
A
#
# COMPACT_ATOMS: atom_id res chain seq x y z
N GLY A 1 -6.34 8.14 -16.59
CA GLY A 1 -6.06 7.17 -15.56
C GLY A 1 -6.65 5.82 -15.89
N GLY A 2 -6.03 4.76 -15.43
CA GLY A 2 -6.55 3.40 -15.55
C GLY A 2 -7.78 3.19 -14.65
N ALA A 3 -8.56 2.14 -14.93
CA ALA A 3 -9.60 1.69 -14.01
C ALA A 3 -8.94 0.91 -12.84
N GLY A 4 -9.18 1.34 -11.61
CA GLY A 4 -8.73 0.62 -10.42
C GLY A 4 -9.79 -0.40 -9.97
N ALA A 5 -9.35 -1.62 -9.64
CA ALA A 5 -10.19 -2.64 -9.06
C ALA A 5 -9.60 -3.09 -7.70
N PRO A 6 -10.22 -2.70 -6.57
CA PRO A 6 -9.75 -3.12 -5.26
C PRO A 6 -9.95 -4.62 -5.06
N MET A 7 -8.93 -5.29 -4.53
CA MET A 7 -8.99 -6.65 -4.02
C MET A 7 -8.97 -6.55 -2.49
N ALA A 8 -10.05 -6.99 -1.85
CA ALA A 8 -10.16 -6.85 -0.40
C ALA A 8 -11.11 -7.89 0.20
N THR A 9 -10.99 -8.10 1.50
CA THR A 9 -11.99 -8.79 2.31
C THR A 9 -12.65 -7.81 3.27
N VAL A 10 -13.97 -7.91 3.38
CA VAL A 10 -14.82 -7.02 4.17
C VAL A 10 -15.78 -7.81 5.03
N GLY A 11 -16.32 -7.21 6.06
CA GLY A 11 -17.30 -7.83 6.94
C GLY A 11 -18.74 -7.59 6.50
N HIS A 12 -19.66 -8.10 7.32
CA HIS A 12 -21.11 -7.99 7.09
C HIS A 12 -21.63 -6.53 7.18
N ASP A 13 -20.84 -5.63 7.75
CA ASP A 13 -21.14 -4.21 7.92
C ASP A 13 -20.76 -3.35 6.71
N PHE A 14 -20.16 -3.92 5.67
CA PHE A 14 -19.66 -3.22 4.48
C PHE A 14 -20.76 -2.64 3.58
N GLY A 15 -22.02 -3.09 3.73
CA GLY A 15 -23.10 -2.73 2.83
C GLY A 15 -23.22 -1.25 2.47
N PRO A 16 -23.31 -0.32 3.45
CA PRO A 16 -23.43 1.12 3.19
C PRO A 16 -22.23 1.68 2.43
N TYR A 17 -21.00 1.30 2.81
CA TYR A 17 -19.79 1.76 2.14
C TYR A 17 -19.64 1.15 0.74
N GLY A 18 -20.00 -0.11 0.58
CA GLY A 18 -20.03 -0.75 -0.74
C GLY A 18 -21.03 -0.09 -1.70
N HIS A 19 -22.16 0.41 -1.19
CA HIS A 19 -23.09 1.20 -1.99
C HIS A 19 -22.45 2.52 -2.44
N TRP A 20 -21.85 3.26 -1.52
CA TRP A 20 -21.14 4.50 -1.79
C TRP A 20 -20.02 4.36 -2.84
N LEU A 21 -19.27 3.25 -2.80
CA LEU A 21 -18.22 2.95 -3.80
C LEU A 21 -18.82 2.69 -5.20
N ARG A 22 -19.93 1.92 -5.28
CA ARG A 22 -20.61 1.63 -6.56
C ARG A 22 -21.15 2.91 -7.21
N GLU A 23 -21.69 3.84 -6.44
CA GLU A 23 -22.15 5.15 -6.95
C GLU A 23 -21.00 5.94 -7.61
N ARG A 24 -19.76 5.66 -7.24
CA ARG A 24 -18.53 6.24 -7.80
C ARG A 24 -17.89 5.38 -8.88
N SER A 25 -18.62 4.39 -9.37
CA SER A 25 -18.16 3.48 -10.41
C SER A 25 -16.87 2.71 -10.04
N ILE A 26 -16.64 2.47 -8.74
CA ILE A 26 -15.55 1.61 -8.27
C ILE A 26 -15.98 0.15 -8.47
N ASP A 27 -15.17 -0.62 -9.18
CA ASP A 27 -15.41 -2.05 -9.39
C ASP A 27 -15.13 -2.84 -8.12
N LEU A 28 -16.14 -3.53 -7.59
CA LEU A 28 -16.05 -4.35 -6.39
C LEU A 28 -16.05 -5.85 -6.68
N THR A 29 -15.80 -6.26 -7.91
CA THR A 29 -15.79 -7.67 -8.34
C THR A 29 -14.85 -8.53 -7.50
N HIS A 30 -13.74 -7.96 -7.03
CA HIS A 30 -12.73 -8.65 -6.24
C HIS A 30 -12.79 -8.31 -4.74
N VAL A 31 -13.91 -7.74 -4.28
CA VAL A 31 -14.18 -7.52 -2.85
C VAL A 31 -15.07 -8.66 -2.34
N ARG A 32 -14.60 -9.37 -1.33
CA ARG A 32 -15.28 -10.54 -0.76
C ARG A 32 -15.76 -10.28 0.66
N VAL A 33 -17.02 -10.57 0.93
CA VAL A 33 -17.57 -10.54 2.30
C VAL A 33 -17.15 -11.82 3.03
N ILE A 34 -16.68 -11.68 4.26
CA ILE A 34 -16.32 -12.75 5.18
C ILE A 34 -17.42 -12.86 6.25
N ASP A 35 -18.09 -13.99 6.27
CA ASP A 35 -19.19 -14.22 7.21
C ASP A 35 -18.68 -14.22 8.66
N GLY A 36 -19.42 -13.55 9.54
CA GLY A 36 -19.09 -13.47 10.97
C GLY A 36 -18.01 -12.44 11.34
N GLU A 37 -17.40 -11.80 10.36
CA GLU A 37 -16.40 -10.76 10.58
C GLU A 37 -16.98 -9.35 10.39
N PHE A 38 -16.34 -8.36 11.04
CA PHE A 38 -16.51 -6.94 10.73
C PHE A 38 -15.44 -6.51 9.72
N THR A 39 -15.74 -5.47 8.95
CA THR A 39 -14.74 -4.80 8.11
C THR A 39 -13.64 -4.21 9.00
N ALA A 40 -12.40 -4.14 8.49
CA ALA A 40 -11.29 -3.51 9.21
C ALA A 40 -11.63 -2.07 9.60
N GLN A 41 -11.33 -1.71 10.85
CA GLN A 41 -11.67 -0.42 11.44
C GLN A 41 -10.49 0.17 12.21
N ALA A 42 -10.27 1.46 12.03
CA ALA A 42 -9.32 2.23 12.82
C ALA A 42 -10.08 3.26 13.67
N PHE A 43 -9.86 3.23 14.97
CA PHE A 43 -10.38 4.20 15.92
C PHE A 43 -9.24 5.12 16.34
N ILE A 44 -9.25 6.36 15.85
CA ILE A 44 -8.18 7.31 16.06
C ILE A 44 -8.66 8.37 17.05
N THR A 45 -7.96 8.49 18.19
CA THR A 45 -8.19 9.54 19.18
C THR A 45 -7.06 10.53 19.09
N THR A 46 -7.38 11.79 18.84
CA THR A 46 -6.42 12.89 18.70
C THR A 46 -6.60 13.84 19.88
N ASP A 47 -5.50 14.24 20.53
CA ASP A 47 -5.51 15.27 21.57
C ASP A 47 -5.36 16.70 20.97
N LEU A 48 -5.33 17.72 21.85
CA LEU A 48 -5.22 19.11 21.43
C LEU A 48 -3.84 19.49 20.88
N ASP A 49 -2.84 18.63 21.06
CA ASP A 49 -1.47 18.81 20.58
C ASP A 49 -1.20 17.92 19.35
N ASP A 50 -2.28 17.43 18.69
CA ASP A 50 -2.25 16.55 17.52
C ASP A 50 -1.56 15.18 17.72
N ASN A 51 -1.37 14.75 18.98
CA ASN A 51 -0.92 13.39 19.25
C ASN A 51 -2.06 12.41 19.01
N GLN A 52 -1.77 11.31 18.33
CA GLN A 52 -2.77 10.31 17.96
C GLN A 52 -2.50 8.97 18.60
N ILE A 53 -3.56 8.37 19.14
CA ILE A 53 -3.59 6.96 19.55
C ILE A 53 -4.57 6.24 18.64
N THR A 54 -4.10 5.20 17.95
CA THR A 54 -4.92 4.40 17.06
C THR A 54 -5.17 3.02 17.65
N ALA A 55 -6.44 2.67 17.86
CA ALA A 55 -6.86 1.30 18.08
C ALA A 55 -7.33 0.71 16.74
N PHE A 56 -6.67 -0.35 16.28
CA PHE A 56 -6.97 -0.98 15.00
C PHE A 56 -7.58 -2.36 15.20
N HIS A 57 -8.74 -2.59 14.58
CA HIS A 57 -9.39 -3.89 14.50
C HIS A 57 -9.27 -4.42 13.07
N PRO A 58 -8.49 -5.46 12.80
CA PRO A 58 -8.27 -5.96 11.44
C PRO A 58 -9.49 -6.68 10.85
N GLY A 59 -10.29 -7.36 11.68
CA GLY A 59 -11.49 -8.07 11.23
C GLY A 59 -11.26 -8.91 9.98
N ALA A 60 -12.14 -8.74 8.99
CA ALA A 60 -12.09 -9.45 7.72
C ALA A 60 -10.76 -9.31 6.96
N MET A 61 -9.98 -8.25 7.19
CA MET A 61 -8.67 -8.04 6.56
C MET A 61 -7.69 -9.19 6.83
N ASN A 62 -7.82 -9.87 7.98
CA ASN A 62 -7.01 -11.06 8.27
C ASN A 62 -7.20 -12.22 7.28
N HIS A 63 -8.28 -12.19 6.51
CA HIS A 63 -8.63 -13.20 5.51
C HIS A 63 -8.32 -12.76 4.07
N SER A 64 -7.55 -11.71 3.86
CA SER A 64 -7.28 -11.16 2.52
C SER A 64 -6.69 -12.18 1.55
N HIS A 65 -5.99 -13.19 2.04
CA HIS A 65 -5.45 -14.31 1.25
C HIS A 65 -6.51 -15.17 0.55
N VAL A 66 -7.79 -15.11 0.96
CA VAL A 66 -8.86 -15.86 0.27
C VAL A 66 -9.26 -15.23 -1.08
N VAL A 67 -8.91 -13.97 -1.31
CA VAL A 67 -9.06 -13.30 -2.61
C VAL A 67 -7.79 -13.57 -3.41
N GLN A 68 -7.94 -14.03 -4.64
CA GLN A 68 -6.83 -14.37 -5.51
C GLN A 68 -6.68 -13.34 -6.62
N VAL A 69 -5.46 -13.06 -7.04
CA VAL A 69 -5.20 -12.23 -8.22
C VAL A 69 -5.87 -12.89 -9.44
N PRO A 70 -6.79 -12.16 -10.12
CA PRO A 70 -7.51 -12.76 -11.24
C PRO A 70 -6.58 -13.07 -12.39
N ARG A 71 -6.79 -14.21 -13.03
CA ARG A 71 -6.07 -14.61 -14.25
C ARG A 71 -6.79 -14.04 -15.48
N THR A 72 -6.74 -12.74 -15.65
CA THR A 72 -7.38 -12.04 -16.77
C THR A 72 -6.35 -11.22 -17.53
N ASP A 73 -6.51 -11.17 -18.85
CA ASP A 73 -5.76 -10.23 -19.66
C ASP A 73 -6.22 -8.80 -19.35
N GLY A 74 -5.28 -7.87 -19.36
CA GLY A 74 -5.57 -6.44 -19.18
C GLY A 74 -5.17 -5.83 -17.85
N ILE A 75 -4.70 -6.63 -16.86
CA ILE A 75 -4.07 -6.07 -15.66
C ILE A 75 -2.66 -5.59 -16.01
N THR A 76 -2.46 -4.28 -15.96
CA THR A 76 -1.19 -3.64 -16.33
C THR A 76 -0.29 -3.35 -15.15
N LEU A 77 -0.87 -3.28 -13.94
CA LEU A 77 -0.17 -2.99 -12.69
C LEU A 77 -0.91 -3.65 -11.53
N GLY A 78 -0.17 -4.34 -10.67
CA GLY A 78 -0.60 -4.74 -9.34
C GLY A 78 -0.08 -3.76 -8.30
N VAL A 79 -0.86 -3.49 -7.27
CA VAL A 79 -0.42 -2.75 -6.09
C VAL A 79 -0.63 -3.63 -4.86
N VAL A 80 0.43 -3.90 -4.11
CA VAL A 80 0.33 -4.53 -2.79
C VAL A 80 0.55 -3.44 -1.76
N ALA A 81 -0.57 -3.00 -1.17
CA ALA A 81 -0.68 -2.02 -0.11
C ALA A 81 -0.92 -2.71 1.25
N PRO A 82 -0.95 -1.99 2.38
CA PRO A 82 -1.21 -2.58 3.69
C PRO A 82 -2.50 -3.41 3.72
N ASP A 83 -2.36 -4.68 4.05
CA ASP A 83 -3.44 -5.65 4.12
C ASP A 83 -3.05 -6.78 5.10
N GLY A 84 -3.86 -7.83 5.21
CA GLY A 84 -3.52 -9.03 5.98
C GLY A 84 -2.18 -9.62 5.51
N ARG A 85 -1.34 -10.00 6.48
CA ARG A 85 0.03 -10.44 6.24
C ARG A 85 0.15 -11.54 5.17
N GLU A 86 -0.71 -12.57 5.27
CA GLU A 86 -0.73 -13.68 4.31
C GLU A 86 -1.19 -13.24 2.93
N GLY A 87 -2.18 -12.33 2.85
CA GLY A 87 -2.66 -11.78 1.59
C GLY A 87 -1.60 -10.98 0.86
N MET A 88 -0.87 -10.10 1.57
CA MET A 88 0.21 -9.32 0.97
C MET A 88 1.28 -10.23 0.34
N GLN A 89 1.70 -11.29 1.05
CA GLN A 89 2.69 -12.25 0.54
C GLN A 89 2.17 -12.99 -0.69
N LEU A 90 0.96 -13.54 -0.58
CA LEU A 90 0.34 -14.33 -1.65
C LEU A 90 0.11 -13.48 -2.92
N HIS A 91 -0.42 -12.27 -2.76
CA HIS A 91 -0.71 -11.39 -3.90
C HIS A 91 0.59 -10.97 -4.61
N ALA A 92 1.66 -10.65 -3.86
CA ALA A 92 2.95 -10.34 -4.46
C ALA A 92 3.52 -11.54 -5.27
N GLU A 93 3.36 -12.76 -4.76
CA GLU A 93 3.75 -13.98 -5.46
C GLU A 93 2.92 -14.20 -6.73
N GLN A 94 1.62 -14.00 -6.65
CA GLN A 94 0.70 -14.18 -7.78
C GLN A 94 0.94 -13.16 -8.89
N PHE A 95 1.15 -11.87 -8.55
CA PHE A 95 1.50 -10.85 -9.55
C PHE A 95 2.81 -11.19 -10.25
N ALA A 96 3.84 -11.57 -9.48
CA ALA A 96 5.13 -11.98 -10.05
C ALA A 96 5.00 -13.22 -10.95
N ALA A 97 4.26 -14.25 -10.53
CA ALA A 97 4.02 -15.46 -11.31
C ALA A 97 3.23 -15.20 -12.60
N ALA A 98 2.35 -14.19 -12.59
CA ALA A 98 1.59 -13.75 -13.76
C ALA A 98 2.38 -12.79 -14.67
N GLY A 99 3.59 -12.38 -14.30
CA GLY A 99 4.38 -11.39 -15.05
C GLY A 99 3.80 -9.98 -15.03
N ILE A 100 2.91 -9.70 -14.06
CA ILE A 100 2.29 -8.39 -13.90
C ILE A 100 3.24 -7.49 -13.09
N PRO A 101 3.60 -6.29 -13.59
CA PRO A 101 4.41 -5.34 -12.84
C PRO A 101 3.77 -5.01 -11.49
N LEU A 102 4.58 -4.98 -10.42
CA LEU A 102 4.11 -4.78 -9.06
C LEU A 102 4.68 -3.49 -8.47
N LEU A 103 3.82 -2.67 -7.89
CA LEU A 103 4.18 -1.63 -6.93
C LEU A 103 3.99 -2.19 -5.51
N PHE A 104 5.05 -2.23 -4.73
CA PHE A 104 5.01 -2.57 -3.31
C PHE A 104 4.97 -1.31 -2.46
N ASP A 105 3.90 -1.13 -1.73
CA ASP A 105 3.64 -0.04 -0.80
C ASP A 105 3.32 -0.63 0.57
N PRO A 106 4.34 -1.00 1.36
CA PRO A 106 4.10 -1.70 2.63
C PRO A 106 3.33 -0.86 3.65
N GLY A 107 3.48 0.47 3.62
CA GLY A 107 2.83 1.38 4.54
C GLY A 107 2.93 0.91 5.99
N GLN A 108 1.85 1.01 6.73
CA GLN A 108 1.75 0.56 8.13
C GLN A 108 1.88 -0.97 8.30
N GLY A 109 1.85 -1.74 7.21
CA GLY A 109 2.09 -3.20 7.21
C GLY A 109 3.56 -3.59 7.33
N LEU A 110 4.50 -2.67 7.05
CA LEU A 110 5.94 -2.96 7.05
C LEU A 110 6.43 -3.63 8.35
N PRO A 111 6.00 -3.23 9.56
CA PRO A 111 6.41 -3.87 10.80
C PRO A 111 6.05 -5.36 10.91
N MET A 112 5.09 -5.86 10.15
CA MET A 112 4.69 -7.27 10.17
C MET A 112 5.72 -8.22 9.58
N PHE A 113 6.69 -7.70 8.79
CA PHE A 113 7.63 -8.49 8.02
C PHE A 113 9.06 -8.37 8.54
N ASN A 114 9.80 -9.47 8.52
CA ASN A 114 11.24 -9.46 8.79
C ASN A 114 12.04 -9.05 7.54
N GLY A 115 13.36 -8.91 7.68
CA GLY A 115 14.21 -8.43 6.59
C GLY A 115 14.25 -9.36 5.37
N GLU A 116 14.20 -10.66 5.57
CA GLU A 116 14.18 -11.65 4.48
C GLU A 116 12.87 -11.58 3.68
N GLU A 117 11.75 -11.47 4.37
CA GLU A 117 10.44 -11.30 3.75
C GLU A 117 10.35 -9.99 2.95
N LEU A 118 10.85 -8.89 3.52
CA LEU A 118 10.92 -7.60 2.82
C LEU A 118 11.80 -7.67 1.57
N LEU A 119 12.94 -8.35 1.63
CA LEU A 119 13.76 -8.63 0.45
C LEU A 119 13.01 -9.46 -0.59
N GLY A 120 12.17 -10.39 -0.15
CA GLY A 120 11.29 -11.16 -1.01
C GLY A 120 10.26 -10.29 -1.76
N PHE A 121 9.65 -9.30 -1.09
CA PHE A 121 8.77 -8.32 -1.74
C PHE A 121 9.56 -7.45 -2.73
N VAL A 122 10.69 -6.91 -2.33
CA VAL A 122 11.54 -6.10 -3.23
C VAL A 122 11.93 -6.87 -4.49
N ALA A 123 12.31 -8.13 -4.35
CA ALA A 123 12.71 -8.97 -5.50
C ALA A 123 11.57 -9.24 -6.51
N ARG A 124 10.31 -9.19 -6.05
CA ARG A 124 9.12 -9.39 -6.89
C ARG A 124 8.57 -8.09 -7.46
N SER A 125 9.02 -6.95 -6.94
CA SER A 125 8.45 -5.64 -7.27
C SER A 125 9.15 -4.98 -8.44
N SER A 126 8.37 -4.25 -9.25
CA SER A 126 8.91 -3.29 -10.23
C SER A 126 9.21 -1.95 -9.58
N TRP A 127 8.41 -1.54 -8.62
CA TRP A 127 8.57 -0.30 -7.86
C TRP A 127 8.32 -0.55 -6.38
N VAL A 128 8.97 0.24 -5.55
CA VAL A 128 8.72 0.31 -4.12
C VAL A 128 8.40 1.77 -3.77
N ALA A 129 7.32 2.00 -3.05
CA ALA A 129 6.95 3.32 -2.53
C ALA A 129 6.85 3.25 -1.01
N VAL A 130 7.50 4.18 -0.34
CA VAL A 130 7.53 4.28 1.14
C VAL A 130 7.54 5.76 1.53
N ASN A 131 7.17 6.06 2.77
CA ASN A 131 7.51 7.35 3.35
C ASN A 131 8.93 7.30 3.96
N ASP A 132 9.43 8.41 4.48
CA ASP A 132 10.77 8.53 5.06
C ASP A 132 10.98 7.58 6.24
N TYR A 133 9.99 7.47 7.15
CA TYR A 133 10.04 6.56 8.29
C TYR A 133 10.03 5.08 7.84
N GLU A 134 9.13 4.72 6.93
CA GLU A 134 9.06 3.38 6.34
C GLU A 134 10.35 3.06 5.57
N GLY A 135 10.90 4.02 4.84
CA GLY A 135 12.16 3.89 4.12
C GLY A 135 13.34 3.61 5.04
N GLN A 136 13.41 4.31 6.18
CA GLN A 136 14.41 4.04 7.20
C GLN A 136 14.24 2.63 7.79
N MET A 137 13.02 2.25 8.17
CA MET A 137 12.74 0.91 8.70
C MET A 137 13.06 -0.19 7.68
N LEU A 138 12.78 0.03 6.40
CA LEU A 138 13.13 -0.89 5.32
C LEU A 138 14.65 -1.11 5.24
N GLN A 139 15.45 -0.03 5.33
CA GLN A 139 16.91 -0.13 5.39
C GLN A 139 17.39 -0.90 6.60
N GLU A 140 16.89 -0.57 7.79
CA GLU A 140 17.27 -1.23 9.05
C GLU A 140 16.99 -2.73 9.03
N ARG A 141 15.82 -3.13 8.52
CA ARG A 141 15.43 -4.54 8.48
C ARG A 141 16.11 -5.35 7.39
N THR A 142 16.34 -4.75 6.22
CA THR A 142 16.96 -5.44 5.09
C THR A 142 18.49 -5.36 5.11
N GLY A 143 19.06 -4.44 5.86
CA GLY A 143 20.49 -4.13 5.84
C GLY A 143 20.96 -3.45 4.55
N LEU A 144 20.04 -2.98 3.69
CA LEU A 144 20.33 -2.34 2.42
C LEU A 144 20.04 -0.84 2.48
N SER A 145 20.90 -0.04 1.88
CA SER A 145 20.63 1.38 1.64
C SER A 145 19.55 1.58 0.57
N HIS A 146 18.93 2.77 0.49
CA HIS A 146 17.97 3.12 -0.56
C HIS A 146 18.54 2.88 -1.97
N ALA A 147 19.81 3.24 -2.18
CA ALA A 147 20.48 3.02 -3.46
C ALA A 147 20.64 1.53 -3.80
N GLU A 148 20.86 0.66 -2.81
CA GLU A 148 20.97 -0.78 -3.02
C GLU A 148 19.60 -1.43 -3.27
N ILE A 149 18.54 -0.95 -2.60
CA ILE A 149 17.16 -1.35 -2.87
C ILE A 149 16.78 -0.92 -4.30
N ALA A 150 17.06 0.33 -4.68
CA ALA A 150 16.75 0.86 -6.00
C ALA A 150 17.44 0.12 -7.16
N ARG A 151 18.60 -0.51 -6.93
CA ARG A 151 19.24 -1.35 -7.96
C ARG A 151 18.49 -2.66 -8.22
N ARG A 152 17.56 -3.04 -7.36
CA ARG A 152 16.80 -4.30 -7.46
C ARG A 152 15.42 -4.10 -8.08
N VAL A 153 14.97 -2.84 -8.21
CA VAL A 153 13.67 -2.44 -8.74
C VAL A 153 13.88 -1.38 -9.84
N ARG A 154 12.84 -1.03 -10.56
CA ARG A 154 12.91 0.06 -11.56
C ARG A 154 13.04 1.43 -10.88
N ALA A 155 12.35 1.62 -9.76
CA ALA A 155 12.53 2.78 -8.91
C ALA A 155 12.10 2.49 -7.46
N LEU A 156 12.79 3.14 -6.52
CA LEU A 156 12.36 3.32 -5.15
C LEU A 156 11.91 4.77 -4.99
N ILE A 157 10.70 4.97 -4.49
CA ILE A 157 10.09 6.28 -4.24
C ILE A 157 10.01 6.48 -2.73
N VAL A 158 10.59 7.56 -2.23
CA VAL A 158 10.54 7.92 -0.80
C VAL A 158 9.84 9.27 -0.66
N THR A 159 8.63 9.27 -0.12
CA THR A 159 7.88 10.50 0.18
C THR A 159 8.34 11.10 1.51
N ARG A 160 8.43 12.44 1.58
CA ARG A 160 8.95 13.20 2.73
C ARG A 160 8.00 14.31 3.18
N GLY A 161 6.70 14.04 3.12
CA GLY A 161 5.67 14.99 3.52
C GLY A 161 5.84 16.35 2.83
N ALA A 162 5.96 17.39 3.64
CA ALA A 162 6.12 18.77 3.14
C ALA A 162 7.44 19.04 2.39
N GLU A 163 8.40 18.12 2.44
CA GLU A 163 9.69 18.22 1.73
C GLU A 163 9.63 17.60 0.32
N GLY A 164 8.45 17.07 -0.09
CA GLY A 164 8.27 16.45 -1.39
C GLY A 164 8.65 14.97 -1.40
N SER A 165 9.42 14.52 -2.38
CA SER A 165 9.84 13.13 -2.48
C SER A 165 11.21 12.99 -3.16
N VAL A 166 11.79 11.80 -3.01
CA VAL A 166 13.01 11.40 -3.71
C VAL A 166 12.74 10.11 -4.46
N ILE A 167 13.11 10.08 -5.73
CA ILE A 167 13.04 8.90 -6.58
C ILE A 167 14.46 8.41 -6.86
N TYR A 168 14.75 7.18 -6.47
CA TYR A 168 15.99 6.49 -6.78
C TYR A 168 15.74 5.57 -7.98
N ALA A 169 16.30 5.93 -9.13
CA ALA A 169 16.15 5.18 -10.38
C ALA A 169 17.40 5.32 -11.25
N ASP A 170 17.74 4.29 -12.01
CA ASP A 170 18.88 4.28 -12.95
C ASP A 170 20.21 4.76 -12.33
N GLY A 171 20.43 4.44 -11.06
CA GLY A 171 21.61 4.88 -10.31
C GLY A 171 21.64 6.37 -9.97
N ARG A 172 20.52 7.06 -10.12
CA ARG A 172 20.35 8.49 -9.85
C ARG A 172 19.39 8.71 -8.69
N GLU A 173 19.59 9.82 -8.02
CA GLU A 173 18.67 10.38 -7.05
C GLU A 173 17.99 11.60 -7.66
N ILE A 174 16.67 11.57 -7.76
CA ILE A 174 15.85 12.63 -8.36
C ILE A 174 14.99 13.22 -7.26
N VAL A 175 15.26 14.46 -6.88
CA VAL A 175 14.50 15.19 -5.86
C VAL A 175 13.31 15.86 -6.53
N ILE A 176 12.10 15.56 -6.03
CA ILE A 176 10.86 16.16 -6.49
C ILE A 176 10.38 17.13 -5.39
N PRO A 177 10.34 18.43 -5.66
CA PRO A 177 9.87 19.42 -4.69
C PRO A 177 8.37 19.23 -4.43
N PRO A 178 7.88 19.65 -3.25
CA PRO A 178 6.46 19.58 -2.95
C PRO A 178 5.68 20.59 -3.81
N ALA A 179 4.44 20.25 -4.16
CA ALA A 179 3.49 21.23 -4.66
C ALA A 179 3.13 22.21 -3.56
N ARG A 180 2.99 23.50 -3.90
CA ARG A 180 2.53 24.52 -2.93
C ARG A 180 1.02 24.50 -2.85
N PRO A 181 0.42 24.09 -1.72
CA PRO A 181 -1.03 24.14 -1.56
C PRO A 181 -1.49 25.61 -1.37
N GLU A 182 -2.70 25.91 -1.81
CA GLU A 182 -3.34 27.20 -1.52
C GLU A 182 -3.67 27.33 -0.03
N ALA A 183 -4.08 26.23 0.60
CA ALA A 183 -4.31 26.10 2.03
C ALA A 183 -4.04 24.66 2.48
N ILE A 184 -3.57 24.50 3.70
CA ILE A 184 -3.46 23.18 4.35
C ILE A 184 -4.75 23.02 5.18
N VAL A 185 -5.62 22.12 4.73
CA VAL A 185 -6.91 21.85 5.39
C VAL A 185 -6.84 20.50 6.11
N ASP A 186 -6.44 19.45 5.42
CA ASP A 186 -6.30 18.11 5.96
C ASP A 186 -5.22 17.36 5.15
N PRO A 187 -4.12 16.91 5.78
CA PRO A 187 -3.06 16.15 5.11
C PRO A 187 -3.37 14.66 4.95
N THR A 188 -4.50 14.18 5.51
CA THR A 188 -4.87 12.76 5.46
C THR A 188 -5.03 12.28 4.01
N GLY A 189 -4.41 11.14 3.68
CA GLY A 189 -4.49 10.54 2.35
C GLY A 189 -3.60 11.19 1.29
N CYS A 190 -2.77 12.19 1.62
CA CYS A 190 -1.83 12.77 0.66
C CYS A 190 -0.84 11.71 0.12
N GLY A 191 -0.40 10.77 0.96
CA GLY A 191 0.43 9.66 0.57
C GLY A 191 -0.27 8.74 -0.44
N ASP A 192 -1.53 8.40 -0.19
CA ASP A 192 -2.33 7.55 -1.06
C ASP A 192 -2.60 8.24 -2.41
N ALA A 193 -2.93 9.53 -2.39
CA ALA A 193 -3.11 10.33 -3.60
C ALA A 193 -1.81 10.46 -4.42
N TYR A 194 -0.65 10.47 -3.78
CA TYR A 194 0.64 10.52 -4.46
C TYR A 194 0.92 9.22 -5.24
N ARG A 195 0.41 8.08 -4.75
CA ARG A 195 0.62 6.74 -5.35
C ARG A 195 -0.44 6.36 -6.38
N ALA A 196 -1.56 7.10 -6.48
CA ALA A 196 -2.71 6.82 -7.35
C ALA A 196 -2.47 7.25 -8.86
#